data_1feaccf948a3206a81e9da7fcf8963d8
#
_entry.id   1feaccf948a3206a81e9da7fcf8963d8
#
_cell.length_a   1.000
_cell.length_b   1.000
_cell.length_c   1.000
_cell.angle_alpha   90.00
_cell.angle_beta   90.00
_cell.angle_gamma   90.00
#
_symmetry.space_group_name_H-M   'P 1'
#
loop_
_entity.id
_entity.type
_entity.pdbx_description
1 polymer ?
#
loop_
_entity_poly.entity_id
_entity_poly.type
_entity_poly.pdbx_seq_one_letter_code
_entity_poly.pdbx_strand_id
1 'polypeptide(L)'
;DWKKIHESMIGVIENPKGTAGRLKNLKEYIIAAKSGTVELVSTETKEDYKIIREIEGNRDHAIIIAFGPMPNPKYAVSVVIENGESGGSVAGPVAIAVLNSLIKE
;
A
#
# COMPACT_ATOMS: atom_id res chain seq x y z
N ASP A 1 -21.45 2.29 -3.00
CA ASP A 1 -21.26 2.62 -4.40
C ASP A 1 -19.82 2.26 -4.85
N TRP A 2 -19.73 1.29 -5.73
CA TRP A 2 -18.44 0.78 -6.22
C TRP A 2 -17.61 1.85 -6.95
N LYS A 3 -18.27 2.73 -7.68
CA LYS A 3 -17.58 3.80 -8.40
C LYS A 3 -16.82 4.74 -7.46
N LYS A 4 -17.46 5.15 -6.38
CA LYS A 4 -16.82 6.03 -5.38
C LYS A 4 -15.66 5.32 -4.67
N ILE A 5 -15.82 4.04 -4.37
CA ILE A 5 -14.76 3.24 -3.76
C ILE A 5 -13.57 3.14 -4.70
N HIS A 6 -13.80 2.83 -5.97
CA HIS A 6 -12.73 2.76 -6.97
C HIS A 6 -12.02 4.10 -7.16
N GLU A 7 -12.77 5.20 -7.23
CA GLU A 7 -12.19 6.54 -7.36
C GLU A 7 -11.30 6.88 -6.17
N SER A 8 -11.74 6.56 -4.96
CA SER A 8 -10.96 6.77 -3.75
C SER A 8 -9.67 5.95 -3.76
N MET A 9 -9.72 4.72 -4.21
CA MET A 9 -8.55 3.84 -4.27
C MET A 9 -7.58 4.24 -5.39
N ILE A 10 -8.07 4.78 -6.49
CA ILE A 10 -7.23 5.38 -7.53
C ILE A 10 -6.50 6.59 -6.95
N GLY A 11 -7.20 7.42 -6.18
CA GLY A 11 -6.63 8.59 -5.53
C GLY A 11 -5.51 8.31 -4.54
N VAL A 12 -5.41 7.12 -4.01
CA VAL A 12 -4.29 6.73 -3.11
C VAL A 12 -2.95 6.94 -3.80
N ILE A 13 -2.85 6.66 -5.09
CA ILE A 13 -1.62 6.81 -5.88
C ILE A 13 -1.67 8.08 -6.74
N GLU A 14 -2.77 8.33 -7.45
CA GLU A 14 -2.87 9.43 -8.42
C GLU A 14 -2.91 10.82 -7.77
N ASN A 15 -3.52 10.94 -6.59
CA ASN A 15 -3.56 12.21 -5.89
C ASN A 15 -2.20 12.46 -5.22
N PRO A 16 -1.53 13.62 -5.47
CA PRO A 16 -0.25 13.94 -4.83
C PRO A 16 -0.31 13.91 -3.30
N LYS A 17 -1.50 14.13 -2.73
CA LYS A 17 -1.73 14.08 -1.29
C LYS A 17 -2.20 12.71 -0.81
N GLY A 18 -2.32 11.73 -1.72
CA GLY A 18 -2.71 10.38 -1.37
C GLY A 18 -1.63 9.65 -0.57
N THR A 19 -2.05 8.63 0.18
CA THR A 19 -1.17 7.85 1.06
C THR A 19 0.06 7.28 0.34
N ALA A 20 -0.09 6.91 -0.93
CA ALA A 20 0.97 6.33 -1.75
C ALA A 20 1.27 7.17 -2.99
N GLY A 21 1.09 8.49 -2.91
CA GLY A 21 1.30 9.40 -4.06
C GLY A 21 2.70 9.32 -4.66
N ARG A 22 3.71 9.02 -3.86
CA ARG A 22 5.09 8.84 -4.34
C ARG A 22 5.26 7.66 -5.30
N LEU A 23 4.32 6.73 -5.34
CA LEU A 23 4.38 5.57 -6.23
C LEU A 23 3.93 5.90 -7.66
N LYS A 24 3.37 7.08 -7.88
CA LYS A 24 2.86 7.48 -9.18
C LYS A 24 3.90 7.34 -10.30
N ASN A 25 5.14 7.66 -10.03
CA ASN A 25 6.21 7.59 -11.02
C ASN A 25 6.69 6.17 -11.33
N LEU A 26 6.34 5.19 -10.51
CA LEU A 26 6.75 3.80 -10.69
C LEU A 26 5.78 3.01 -11.56
N LYS A 27 4.53 3.47 -11.67
CA LYS A 27 3.51 2.73 -12.40
C LYS A 27 3.44 3.14 -13.87
N GLU A 28 3.09 2.20 -14.73
CA GLU A 28 2.87 2.42 -16.17
C GLU A 28 1.38 2.53 -16.52
N TYR A 29 0.49 2.16 -15.59
CA TYR A 29 -0.95 2.10 -15.79
C TYR A 29 -1.67 2.77 -14.63
N ILE A 30 -2.95 3.11 -14.82
CA ILE A 30 -3.76 3.63 -13.72
C ILE A 30 -4.10 2.46 -12.79
N ILE A 31 -3.69 2.56 -11.54
CA ILE A 31 -3.80 1.52 -10.54
C ILE A 31 -4.57 2.06 -9.34
N ALA A 32 -5.50 1.24 -8.83
CA ALA A 32 -6.20 1.50 -7.59
C ALA A 32 -5.49 0.74 -6.47
N ALA A 33 -5.35 1.36 -5.31
CA ALA A 33 -4.63 0.76 -4.19
C ALA A 33 -5.19 1.18 -2.84
N LYS A 34 -4.86 0.41 -1.82
CA LYS A 34 -5.12 0.77 -0.42
C LYS A 34 -4.01 0.20 0.43
N SER A 35 -3.37 1.07 1.19
CA SER A 35 -2.34 0.67 2.17
C SER A 35 -2.98 0.38 3.51
N GLY A 36 -2.30 -0.45 4.29
CA GLY A 36 -2.70 -0.77 5.65
C GLY A 36 -1.50 -1.16 6.49
N THR A 37 -1.71 -1.23 7.78
CA THR A 37 -0.70 -1.65 8.74
C THR A 37 -1.36 -2.59 9.73
N VAL A 38 -0.74 -3.75 9.96
CA VAL A 38 -1.23 -4.69 10.97
C VAL A 38 -0.50 -4.40 12.27
N GLU A 39 -1.25 -3.94 13.26
CA GLU A 39 -0.70 -3.65 14.58
C GLU A 39 -0.39 -4.94 15.33
N LEU A 40 0.88 -5.14 15.69
CA LEU A 40 1.33 -6.32 16.43
C LEU A 40 1.35 -6.09 17.95
N VAL A 41 1.64 -4.85 18.35
CA VAL A 41 1.78 -4.48 19.76
C VAL A 41 0.91 -3.26 20.04
N SER A 42 -0.01 -3.38 21.00
CA SER A 42 -0.84 -2.27 21.44
C SER A 42 -0.03 -1.29 22.27
N THR A 43 -0.15 0.00 21.98
CA THR A 43 0.52 1.04 22.74
C THR A 43 -0.46 2.14 23.14
N GLU A 44 -0.23 2.73 24.33
CA GLU A 44 -1.08 3.79 24.84
C GLU A 44 -0.61 5.18 24.39
N THR A 45 0.69 5.35 24.14
CA THR A 45 1.29 6.63 23.79
C THR A 45 2.24 6.51 22.61
N LYS A 46 2.55 7.66 21.98
CA LYS A 46 3.55 7.72 20.89
C LYS A 46 4.96 7.38 21.38
N GLU A 47 5.26 7.71 22.63
CA GLU A 47 6.56 7.40 23.23
C GLU A 47 6.74 5.91 23.42
N ASP A 48 5.71 5.23 23.92
CA ASP A 48 5.71 3.78 24.05
C ASP A 48 5.89 3.09 22.72
N TYR A 49 5.22 3.60 21.67
CA TYR A 49 5.35 3.08 20.31
C TYR A 49 6.79 3.20 19.79
N LYS A 50 7.45 4.32 20.03
CA LYS A 50 8.84 4.53 19.61
C LYS A 50 9.80 3.55 20.24
N ILE A 51 9.62 3.26 21.51
CA ILE A 51 10.45 2.29 22.24
C ILE A 51 10.24 0.88 21.70
N ILE A 52 8.98 0.50 21.49
CA ILE A 52 8.61 -0.83 21.02
C ILE A 52 9.13 -1.09 19.59
N ARG A 53 9.05 -0.10 18.71
CA ARG A 53 9.47 -0.25 17.30
C ARG A 53 10.99 -0.34 17.11
N GLU A 54 11.79 0.03 18.10
CA GLU A 54 13.25 -0.14 18.03
C GLU A 54 13.61 -1.62 17.94
N ILE A 55 12.75 -2.50 18.44
CA ILE A 55 12.91 -3.94 18.29
C ILE A 55 12.18 -4.35 16.99
N GLU A 56 12.93 -4.78 15.98
CA GLU A 56 12.37 -5.10 14.67
C GLU A 56 11.16 -6.05 14.72
N GLY A 57 11.21 -7.09 15.54
CA GLY A 57 10.12 -8.05 15.67
C GLY A 57 8.82 -7.47 16.23
N ASN A 58 8.85 -6.26 16.81
CA ASN A 58 7.67 -5.57 17.34
C ASN A 58 7.09 -4.57 16.36
N ARG A 59 7.76 -4.32 15.23
CA ARG A 59 7.27 -3.40 14.21
C ARG A 59 6.05 -3.99 13.52
N ASP A 60 5.11 -3.12 13.16
CA ASP A 60 3.88 -3.52 12.48
C ASP A 60 4.18 -4.09 11.10
N HIS A 61 3.32 -4.98 10.62
CA HIS A 61 3.41 -5.46 9.25
C HIS A 61 2.86 -4.42 8.28
N ALA A 62 3.57 -4.19 7.19
CA ALA A 62 3.13 -3.32 6.12
C ALA A 62 2.32 -4.12 5.10
N ILE A 63 1.14 -3.62 4.74
CA ILE A 63 0.25 -4.27 3.78
C ILE A 63 -0.15 -3.28 2.71
N ILE A 64 -0.25 -3.74 1.48
CA ILE A 64 -0.91 -3.02 0.40
C ILE A 64 -1.72 -3.99 -0.45
N ILE A 65 -2.92 -3.57 -0.84
CA ILE A 65 -3.67 -4.24 -1.89
C ILE A 65 -3.76 -3.27 -3.08
N ALA A 66 -3.64 -3.80 -4.29
CA ALA A 66 -3.69 -2.98 -5.49
C ALA A 66 -4.30 -3.79 -6.63
N PHE A 67 -4.97 -3.11 -7.53
CA PHE A 67 -5.55 -3.75 -8.70
C PHE A 67 -5.56 -2.80 -9.91
N GLY A 68 -5.51 -3.39 -11.09
CA GLY A 68 -5.47 -2.64 -12.33
C GLY A 68 -5.47 -3.54 -13.57
N PRO A 69 -5.41 -2.93 -14.76
CA PRO A 69 -5.45 -1.49 -15.02
C PRO A 69 -6.88 -0.94 -14.91
N MET A 70 -7.02 0.24 -14.38
CA MET A 70 -8.33 0.90 -14.30
C MET A 70 -8.70 1.47 -15.68
N PRO A 71 -10.00 1.62 -16.05
CA PRO A 71 -11.20 1.37 -15.21
C PRO A 71 -11.68 -0.09 -15.18
N ASN A 72 -11.12 -0.97 -15.97
CA ASN A 72 -11.52 -2.38 -16.04
C ASN A 72 -10.38 -3.28 -15.55
N PRO A 73 -10.23 -3.44 -14.22
CA PRO A 73 -9.10 -4.18 -13.68
C PRO A 73 -9.14 -5.67 -14.03
N LYS A 74 -7.98 -6.21 -14.39
CA LYS A 74 -7.81 -7.64 -14.71
C LYS A 74 -7.00 -8.36 -13.65
N TYR A 75 -6.20 -7.66 -12.89
CA TYR A 75 -5.30 -8.25 -11.90
C TYR A 75 -5.43 -7.53 -10.57
N ALA A 76 -5.27 -8.29 -9.51
CA ALA A 76 -5.19 -7.76 -8.15
C ALA A 76 -4.00 -8.42 -7.46
N VAL A 77 -3.30 -7.67 -6.63
CA VAL A 77 -2.20 -8.18 -5.82
C VAL A 77 -2.37 -7.74 -4.38
N SER A 78 -1.86 -8.55 -3.48
CA SER A 78 -1.78 -8.23 -2.07
C SER A 78 -0.34 -8.50 -1.65
N VAL A 79 0.28 -7.53 -0.99
CA VAL A 79 1.67 -7.63 -0.53
C VAL A 79 1.73 -7.37 0.96
N VAL A 80 2.38 -8.26 1.69
CA VAL A 80 2.63 -8.13 3.13
C VAL A 80 4.13 -8.15 3.34
N ILE A 81 4.66 -7.10 3.96
CA ILE A 81 6.07 -7.07 4.38
C ILE A 81 6.09 -7.16 5.90
N GLU A 82 6.58 -8.27 6.41
CA GLU A 82 6.68 -8.48 7.85
C GLU A 82 7.56 -7.41 8.50
N ASN A 83 7.03 -6.79 9.55
CA ASN A 83 7.72 -5.75 10.32
C ASN A 83 8.17 -4.55 9.48
N GLY A 84 7.50 -4.28 8.35
CA GLY A 84 7.83 -3.18 7.44
C GLY A 84 7.27 -1.83 7.83
N GLU A 85 6.38 -1.76 8.79
CA GLU A 85 5.71 -0.57 9.36
C GLU A 85 4.77 0.19 8.42
N SER A 86 5.13 0.43 7.17
CA SER A 86 4.32 1.26 6.26
C SER A 86 3.96 0.53 4.99
N GLY A 87 2.66 0.33 4.77
CA GLY A 87 2.16 -0.31 3.55
C GLY A 87 2.51 0.47 2.29
N GLY A 88 2.33 1.79 2.32
CA GLY A 88 2.58 2.62 1.13
C GLY A 88 4.05 2.71 0.73
N SER A 89 4.96 2.84 1.71
CA SER A 89 6.37 3.08 1.43
C SER A 89 7.20 1.81 1.23
N VAL A 90 6.81 0.70 1.84
CA VAL A 90 7.58 -0.54 1.82
C VAL A 90 6.95 -1.58 0.90
N ALA A 91 5.66 -1.85 1.03
CA ALA A 91 4.95 -2.83 0.22
C ALA A 91 4.54 -2.28 -1.16
N GLY A 92 4.33 -0.96 -1.25
CA GLY A 92 3.87 -0.32 -2.49
C GLY A 92 4.74 -0.58 -3.71
N PRO A 93 6.06 -0.34 -3.66
CA PRO A 93 6.92 -0.58 -4.81
C PRO A 93 6.87 -2.02 -5.32
N VAL A 94 6.76 -2.99 -4.42
CA VAL A 94 6.64 -4.41 -4.78
C VAL A 94 5.33 -4.66 -5.52
N ALA A 95 4.22 -4.14 -5.01
CA ALA A 95 2.90 -4.30 -5.64
C ALA A 95 2.88 -3.69 -7.04
N ILE A 96 3.43 -2.48 -7.22
CA ILE A 96 3.49 -1.81 -8.51
C ILE A 96 4.33 -2.61 -9.51
N ALA A 97 5.49 -3.10 -9.10
CA ALA A 97 6.35 -3.91 -9.96
C ALA A 97 5.64 -5.18 -10.44
N VAL A 98 4.94 -5.87 -9.55
CA VAL A 98 4.19 -7.08 -9.89
C VAL A 98 3.06 -6.76 -10.86
N LEU A 99 2.26 -5.72 -10.59
CA LEU A 99 1.16 -5.33 -11.48
C LEU A 99 1.66 -4.91 -12.86
N ASN A 100 2.70 -4.09 -12.95
CA ASN A 100 3.27 -3.68 -14.23
C ASN A 100 3.69 -4.91 -15.06
N SER A 101 4.31 -5.88 -14.41
CA SER A 101 4.73 -7.12 -15.06
C SER A 101 3.54 -7.94 -15.57
N LEU A 102 2.50 -8.09 -14.77
CA LEU A 102 1.30 -8.85 -15.14
C LEU A 102 0.52 -8.18 -16.28
N ILE A 103 0.37 -6.87 -16.22
CA ILE A 103 -0.40 -6.13 -17.23
C ILE A 103 0.29 -6.15 -18.59
N LYS A 104 1.62 -6.11 -18.63
CA LYS A 104 2.41 -6.16 -19.87
C LYS A 104 2.28 -7.48 -20.64
N GLU A 105 2.01 -8.55 -19.93
CA GLU A 105 1.79 -9.83 -20.56
C GLU A 105 0.43 -9.85 -21.31
#